data_4d760a04e6ef25cb905b78155dbe1b0c
#
_entry.id   4d760a04e6ef25cb905b78155dbe1b0c
#
_cell.length_a   1.000
_cell.length_b   1.000
_cell.length_c   1.000
_cell.angle_alpha   90.00
_cell.angle_beta   90.00
_cell.angle_gamma   90.00
#
_symmetry.space_group_name_H-M   'P 1'
#
loop_
_entity.id
_entity.type
_entity.pdbx_description
1 polymer ?
#
loop_
_entity_poly.entity_id
_entity_poly.type
_entity_poly.pdbx_seq_one_letter_code
_entity_poly.pdbx_strand_id
1 'polypeptide(L)'
;LSEQPMLARPDLSRSPATVAAVEHARDVAGATACRADKPCQRCILTTVDVDKGEFRPSKEPLNTFSQFRADETGGVFFGQNLVAKNEGVIKAGDKIEVLETKPKEQYEDTWVESLHLTCVEREEIARDFTTFWLEPAKGDKVLPSYQPGQHLPIEMTIDGEKVSRRYTLSSSPSRAGRLAISVKRVDDGRISNWLNDHFQVGDTLVAQNPDGAFYLEENPSHPLLLLSAGSGVTPMLSMLRYLSDHNQVEDVVFYHQCSSELDIPYQQEIQEIADKHPGLKVIYSLSQPAKDWQGLSGRLSVSHIAKIDDLHRRQAFVCGPDGFMDNAKKMLIQMGLNPQHYHQEAFGVNQATEEVVKTLQLSVNGYLFEGNNQGTLLDQAEAAGVSIASSCRAGFCGACKVTL
;
A
#
# COMPACT_ATOMS: atom_id res chain seq x y z
N LEU A 1 -23.69 -31.00 -22.41
CA LEU A 1 -23.83 -29.95 -21.36
C LEU A 1 -23.94 -30.66 -20.02
N SER A 2 -22.83 -30.98 -19.40
CA SER A 2 -22.74 -31.56 -18.07
C SER A 2 -22.38 -30.46 -17.12
N GLU A 3 -23.31 -30.09 -16.26
CA GLU A 3 -23.07 -29.27 -15.10
C GLU A 3 -22.03 -29.95 -14.19
N GLN A 4 -20.87 -29.36 -14.07
CA GLN A 4 -19.95 -29.74 -12.99
C GLN A 4 -20.53 -29.22 -11.68
N PRO A 5 -20.59 -30.03 -10.61
CA PRO A 5 -21.04 -29.56 -9.31
C PRO A 5 -20.06 -28.55 -8.77
N MET A 6 -20.55 -27.36 -8.42
CA MET A 6 -19.79 -26.41 -7.58
C MET A 6 -19.31 -27.16 -6.34
N LEU A 7 -18.01 -27.29 -6.20
CA LEU A 7 -17.40 -27.77 -4.96
C LEU A 7 -17.88 -26.86 -3.83
N ALA A 8 -18.69 -27.41 -2.96
CA ALA A 8 -19.10 -26.76 -1.74
C ALA A 8 -17.85 -26.28 -0.99
N ARG A 9 -17.86 -25.05 -0.52
CA ARG A 9 -16.79 -24.51 0.35
C ARG A 9 -16.58 -25.51 1.48
N PRO A 10 -15.34 -25.95 1.75
CA PRO A 10 -15.11 -26.81 2.90
C PRO A 10 -15.50 -26.03 4.16
N ASP A 11 -16.32 -26.63 4.98
CA ASP A 11 -16.67 -26.11 6.30
C ASP A 11 -15.39 -26.02 7.14
N LEU A 12 -14.82 -24.83 7.22
CA LEU A 12 -13.58 -24.57 7.94
C LEU A 12 -13.72 -24.74 9.47
N SER A 13 -14.97 -24.87 9.97
CA SER A 13 -15.22 -25.19 11.38
C SER A 13 -14.83 -26.64 11.72
N ARG A 14 -14.63 -27.51 10.72
CA ARG A 14 -14.27 -28.92 10.85
C ARG A 14 -12.91 -29.29 10.30
N SER A 15 -12.05 -28.31 10.02
CA SER A 15 -10.66 -28.63 9.64
C SER A 15 -9.98 -29.38 10.78
N PRO A 16 -9.55 -30.65 10.54
CA PRO A 16 -8.79 -31.37 11.57
C PRO A 16 -7.47 -30.65 11.77
N ALA A 17 -7.21 -30.28 13.01
CA ALA A 17 -5.96 -29.73 13.47
C ALA A 17 -5.50 -28.48 12.70
N THR A 18 -6.12 -27.36 12.97
CA THR A 18 -5.36 -26.12 13.00
C THR A 18 -4.18 -26.41 13.91
N VAL A 19 -2.98 -26.43 13.33
CA VAL A 19 -1.75 -26.70 14.08
C VAL A 19 -1.74 -25.70 15.23
N ALA A 20 -2.01 -26.19 16.45
CA ALA A 20 -1.73 -25.42 17.64
C ALA A 20 -0.27 -24.98 17.49
N ALA A 21 0.02 -23.71 17.69
CA ALA A 21 1.39 -23.24 17.55
C ALA A 21 2.22 -24.05 18.55
N VAL A 22 3.03 -24.95 18.00
CA VAL A 22 3.86 -25.83 18.80
C VAL A 22 5.06 -25.00 19.23
N GLU A 23 5.05 -24.55 20.46
CA GLU A 23 6.20 -23.82 20.98
C GLU A 23 7.41 -24.73 21.22
N HIS A 24 7.18 -26.01 21.51
CA HIS A 24 8.23 -26.98 21.71
C HIS A 24 7.82 -28.35 21.15
N ALA A 25 8.59 -28.87 20.23
CA ALA A 25 8.51 -30.26 19.79
C ALA A 25 9.81 -30.99 20.19
N ARG A 26 9.69 -32.22 20.63
CA ARG A 26 10.82 -33.09 20.97
C ARG A 26 10.77 -34.35 20.13
N ASP A 27 11.89 -34.66 19.50
CA ASP A 27 12.08 -35.99 18.93
C ASP A 27 12.40 -36.97 20.07
N VAL A 28 11.62 -38.05 20.14
CA VAL A 28 11.75 -39.09 21.21
C VAL A 28 12.96 -39.97 20.96
N ALA A 29 13.44 -40.09 19.72
CA ALA A 29 14.53 -40.98 19.37
C ALA A 29 15.93 -40.37 19.57
N GLY A 30 16.07 -39.05 19.42
CA GLY A 30 17.37 -38.37 19.48
C GLY A 30 17.46 -37.24 20.50
N ALA A 31 16.41 -36.96 21.26
CA ALA A 31 16.34 -35.87 22.22
C ALA A 31 16.60 -34.46 21.68
N THR A 32 16.36 -34.24 20.39
CA THR A 32 16.42 -32.91 19.79
C THR A 32 15.15 -32.14 20.11
N ALA A 33 15.27 -31.05 20.87
CA ALA A 33 14.17 -30.14 21.16
C ALA A 33 14.15 -28.98 20.17
N CYS A 34 12.98 -28.70 19.61
CA CYS A 34 12.78 -27.56 18.70
C CYS A 34 11.70 -26.62 19.24
N ARG A 35 11.89 -25.32 19.01
CA ARG A 35 10.88 -24.31 19.24
C ARG A 35 10.28 -23.89 17.91
N ALA A 36 8.97 -23.83 17.82
CA ALA A 36 8.30 -23.16 16.71
C ALA A 36 8.57 -21.65 16.78
N ASP A 37 9.11 -21.09 15.70
CA ASP A 37 9.52 -19.69 15.63
C ASP A 37 8.46 -18.85 14.93
N LYS A 38 8.28 -19.08 13.65
CA LYS A 38 7.33 -18.31 12.83
C LYS A 38 6.70 -19.17 11.75
N PRO A 39 5.51 -18.77 11.23
CA PRO A 39 4.93 -19.40 10.05
C PRO A 39 5.91 -19.37 8.86
N CYS A 40 5.88 -20.43 8.07
CA CYS A 40 6.73 -20.57 6.90
C CYS A 40 6.00 -20.07 5.65
N GLN A 41 6.44 -18.92 5.12
CA GLN A 41 5.93 -18.40 3.86
C GLN A 41 6.32 -19.31 2.70
N ARG A 42 5.37 -19.60 1.83
CA ARG A 42 5.55 -20.44 0.66
C ARG A 42 5.76 -19.60 -0.58
N CYS A 43 6.74 -20.00 -1.36
CA CYS A 43 7.03 -19.38 -2.66
C CYS A 43 6.46 -20.25 -3.79
N ILE A 44 6.53 -19.74 -5.00
CA ILE A 44 6.05 -20.39 -6.22
C ILE A 44 6.69 -21.77 -6.47
N LEU A 45 7.88 -22.05 -5.90
CA LEU A 45 8.54 -23.36 -6.03
C LEU A 45 7.68 -24.52 -5.51
N THR A 46 6.71 -24.27 -4.63
CA THR A 46 5.76 -25.31 -4.19
C THR A 46 4.82 -25.79 -5.30
N THR A 47 4.77 -25.05 -6.41
CA THR A 47 3.93 -25.39 -7.59
C THR A 47 4.70 -26.12 -8.68
N VAL A 48 5.98 -26.44 -8.45
CA VAL A 48 6.80 -27.22 -9.41
C VAL A 48 6.33 -28.68 -9.40
N ASP A 49 6.13 -29.24 -10.58
CA ASP A 49 5.99 -30.66 -10.79
C ASP A 49 7.40 -31.29 -10.70
N VAL A 50 7.65 -31.98 -9.60
CA VAL A 50 9.00 -32.50 -9.28
C VAL A 50 9.45 -33.59 -10.28
N ASP A 51 8.54 -34.26 -10.94
CA ASP A 51 8.84 -35.31 -11.92
C ASP A 51 9.24 -34.71 -13.28
N LYS A 52 8.69 -33.53 -13.59
CA LYS A 52 8.94 -32.83 -14.87
C LYS A 52 9.93 -31.68 -14.74
N GLY A 53 10.16 -31.18 -13.53
CA GLY A 53 10.96 -29.99 -13.29
C GLY A 53 10.33 -28.67 -13.79
N GLU A 54 9.02 -28.67 -14.06
CA GLU A 54 8.28 -27.54 -14.63
C GLU A 54 7.22 -27.02 -13.65
N PHE A 55 6.86 -25.74 -13.77
CA PHE A 55 5.76 -25.19 -13.01
C PHE A 55 4.41 -25.73 -13.50
N ARG A 56 3.58 -26.18 -12.58
CA ARG A 56 2.20 -26.61 -12.90
C ARG A 56 1.40 -25.41 -13.41
N PRO A 57 0.71 -25.53 -14.56
CA PRO A 57 -0.12 -24.43 -15.08
C PRO A 57 -1.21 -23.97 -14.10
N SER A 58 -1.72 -24.89 -13.29
CA SER A 58 -2.73 -24.61 -12.25
C SER A 58 -2.18 -23.81 -11.07
N LYS A 59 -0.86 -23.72 -10.93
CA LYS A 59 -0.17 -23.15 -9.74
C LYS A 59 -0.60 -23.78 -8.40
N GLU A 60 -1.11 -24.99 -8.45
CA GLU A 60 -1.43 -25.75 -7.23
C GLU A 60 -0.15 -26.30 -6.56
N PRO A 61 -0.12 -26.36 -5.22
CA PRO A 61 -1.21 -26.06 -4.26
C PRO A 61 -1.27 -24.59 -3.82
N LEU A 62 -0.44 -23.71 -4.37
CA LEU A 62 -0.33 -22.32 -3.91
C LEU A 62 -1.63 -21.53 -4.13
N ASN A 63 -2.30 -21.74 -5.26
CA ASN A 63 -3.60 -21.13 -5.55
C ASN A 63 -4.67 -21.50 -4.51
N THR A 64 -4.74 -22.78 -4.13
CA THR A 64 -5.65 -23.22 -3.07
C THR A 64 -5.27 -22.59 -1.72
N PHE A 65 -4.00 -22.59 -1.36
CA PHE A 65 -3.56 -21.99 -0.08
C PHE A 65 -3.78 -20.48 -0.02
N SER A 66 -3.65 -19.76 -1.12
CA SER A 66 -3.86 -18.32 -1.16
C SER A 66 -5.30 -17.91 -0.78
N GLN A 67 -6.26 -18.81 -0.90
CA GLN A 67 -7.67 -18.54 -0.56
C GLN A 67 -7.94 -18.50 0.94
N PHE A 68 -7.07 -19.08 1.78
CA PHE A 68 -7.27 -19.17 3.24
C PHE A 68 -6.00 -19.18 4.07
N ARG A 69 -4.84 -18.94 3.48
CA ARG A 69 -3.52 -18.95 4.12
C ARG A 69 -2.67 -17.75 3.70
N ALA A 70 -3.22 -16.81 2.94
CA ALA A 70 -2.56 -15.56 2.63
C ALA A 70 -2.71 -14.58 3.82
N ASP A 71 -1.63 -13.84 4.09
CA ASP A 71 -1.69 -12.68 4.97
C ASP A 71 -2.07 -11.41 4.18
N GLU A 72 -2.12 -10.30 4.89
CA GLU A 72 -2.46 -8.98 4.35
C GLU A 72 -1.50 -8.51 3.23
N THR A 73 -0.29 -9.06 3.19
CA THR A 73 0.72 -8.76 2.15
C THR A 73 0.63 -9.69 0.94
N GLY A 74 -0.34 -10.61 0.93
CA GLY A 74 -0.47 -11.66 -0.10
C GLY A 74 0.55 -12.79 0.07
N GLY A 75 1.28 -12.82 1.19
CA GLY A 75 2.19 -13.91 1.54
C GLY A 75 1.40 -15.16 1.93
N VAL A 76 1.61 -16.27 1.22
CA VAL A 76 0.93 -17.54 1.52
C VAL A 76 1.75 -18.35 2.51
N PHE A 77 1.15 -18.70 3.66
CA PHE A 77 1.82 -19.40 4.74
C PHE A 77 1.31 -20.83 4.91
N PHE A 78 2.23 -21.79 4.87
CA PHE A 78 1.93 -23.19 5.13
C PHE A 78 3.13 -23.89 5.76
N GLY A 79 2.95 -24.36 6.99
CA GLY A 79 4.00 -24.97 7.79
C GLY A 79 4.60 -23.97 8.79
N GLN A 80 5.55 -24.46 9.57
CA GLN A 80 6.16 -23.73 10.64
C GLN A 80 7.68 -23.85 10.58
N ASN A 81 8.38 -22.75 10.78
CA ASN A 81 9.81 -22.77 10.97
C ASN A 81 10.14 -23.23 12.40
N LEU A 82 11.06 -24.15 12.52
CA LEU A 82 11.50 -24.67 13.80
C LEU A 82 12.96 -24.28 14.04
N VAL A 83 13.25 -23.85 15.27
CA VAL A 83 14.62 -23.58 15.73
C VAL A 83 15.00 -24.65 16.73
N ALA A 84 16.07 -25.38 16.42
CA ALA A 84 16.62 -26.38 17.31
C ALA A 84 17.21 -25.73 18.57
N LYS A 85 16.89 -26.27 19.75
CA LYS A 85 17.41 -25.79 21.03
C LYS A 85 18.70 -26.51 21.44
N ASN A 86 18.99 -27.66 20.85
CA ASN A 86 20.17 -28.47 21.09
C ASN A 86 20.57 -29.22 19.82
N GLU A 87 21.77 -29.73 19.81
CA GLU A 87 22.26 -30.57 18.71
C GLU A 87 21.60 -31.95 18.75
N GLY A 88 21.36 -32.53 17.59
CA GLY A 88 20.78 -33.84 17.44
C GLY A 88 20.58 -34.23 15.99
N VAL A 89 20.14 -35.42 15.73
CA VAL A 89 19.84 -35.96 14.41
C VAL A 89 18.37 -36.31 14.32
N ILE A 90 17.67 -35.75 13.36
CA ILE A 90 16.25 -36.04 13.06
C ILE A 90 16.23 -36.82 11.73
N LYS A 91 15.47 -37.90 11.72
CA LYS A 91 15.32 -38.77 10.55
C LYS A 91 13.84 -38.82 10.13
N ALA A 92 13.62 -39.08 8.84
CA ALA A 92 12.27 -39.32 8.35
C ALA A 92 11.65 -40.53 9.06
N GLY A 93 10.46 -40.36 9.65
CA GLY A 93 9.77 -41.40 10.43
C GLY A 93 9.97 -41.29 11.94
N ASP A 94 10.83 -40.41 12.42
CA ASP A 94 10.98 -40.16 13.85
C ASP A 94 9.69 -39.63 14.46
N LYS A 95 9.36 -40.10 15.67
CA LYS A 95 8.14 -39.66 16.36
C LYS A 95 8.35 -38.26 16.96
N ILE A 96 7.43 -37.37 16.66
CA ILE A 96 7.40 -36.00 17.23
C ILE A 96 6.47 -36.00 18.44
N GLU A 97 6.95 -35.48 19.56
CA GLU A 97 6.18 -35.22 20.76
C GLU A 97 6.02 -33.73 20.97
N VAL A 98 4.78 -33.26 21.14
CA VAL A 98 4.45 -31.87 21.44
C VAL A 98 4.58 -31.69 22.95
N LEU A 99 5.55 -30.87 23.37
CA LEU A 99 5.85 -30.68 24.81
C LEU A 99 5.00 -29.55 25.40
N GLU A 100 4.69 -28.54 24.59
CA GLU A 100 3.97 -27.36 25.03
C GLU A 100 3.12 -26.80 23.86
N THR A 101 1.95 -26.31 24.17
CA THR A 101 1.05 -25.65 23.21
C THR A 101 0.62 -24.29 23.76
N LYS A 102 0.52 -23.29 22.90
CA LYS A 102 -0.14 -22.03 23.23
C LYS A 102 -1.61 -22.06 22.80
N PRO A 103 -2.47 -21.19 23.35
CA PRO A 103 -3.83 -21.02 22.86
C PRO A 103 -3.84 -20.74 21.36
N LYS A 104 -4.86 -21.27 20.68
CA LYS A 104 -5.06 -20.98 19.25
C LYS A 104 -5.22 -19.48 19.06
N GLU A 105 -4.37 -18.89 18.22
CA GLU A 105 -4.60 -17.52 17.77
C GLU A 105 -5.90 -17.48 16.98
N GLN A 106 -6.80 -16.62 17.41
CA GLN A 106 -8.03 -16.33 16.67
C GLN A 106 -7.71 -15.15 15.78
N TYR A 107 -7.63 -15.42 14.48
CA TYR A 107 -7.61 -14.37 13.48
C TYR A 107 -9.08 -14.03 13.19
N GLU A 108 -9.43 -12.76 13.34
CA GLU A 108 -10.68 -12.29 12.79
C GLU A 108 -10.60 -12.41 11.28
N ASP A 109 -11.62 -12.99 10.66
CA ASP A 109 -11.74 -12.99 9.20
C ASP A 109 -12.13 -11.57 8.77
N THR A 110 -11.11 -10.76 8.57
CA THR A 110 -11.26 -9.36 8.12
C THR A 110 -11.30 -9.26 6.60
N TRP A 111 -11.25 -10.41 5.89
CA TRP A 111 -11.29 -10.38 4.44
C TRP A 111 -12.70 -10.06 3.95
N VAL A 112 -12.84 -8.88 3.36
CA VAL A 112 -14.09 -8.41 2.73
C VAL A 112 -13.89 -8.52 1.23
N GLU A 113 -14.76 -9.27 0.56
CA GLU A 113 -14.69 -9.46 -0.90
C GLU A 113 -14.85 -8.13 -1.65
N SER A 114 -15.66 -7.24 -1.12
CA SER A 114 -15.81 -5.84 -1.54
C SER A 114 -16.42 -5.02 -0.42
N LEU A 115 -15.97 -3.78 -0.27
CA LEU A 115 -16.54 -2.78 0.63
C LEU A 115 -17.56 -1.96 -0.16
N HIS A 116 -18.78 -1.86 0.36
CA HIS A 116 -19.75 -0.90 -0.14
C HIS A 116 -19.74 0.31 0.79
N LEU A 117 -19.36 1.46 0.26
CA LEU A 117 -19.16 2.68 1.02
C LEU A 117 -20.10 3.77 0.53
N THR A 118 -20.79 4.41 1.46
CA THR A 118 -21.70 5.54 1.18
C THR A 118 -20.98 6.85 1.50
N CYS A 119 -21.04 7.80 0.59
CA CYS A 119 -20.60 9.17 0.85
C CYS A 119 -21.53 9.84 1.84
N VAL A 120 -21.00 10.22 3.00
CA VAL A 120 -21.78 10.87 4.08
C VAL A 120 -21.50 12.35 4.20
N GLU A 121 -20.35 12.79 3.68
CA GLU A 121 -19.93 14.19 3.71
C GLU A 121 -19.02 14.48 2.53
N ARG A 122 -19.14 15.69 1.99
CA ARG A 122 -18.31 16.19 0.90
C ARG A 122 -17.85 17.60 1.24
N GLU A 123 -16.55 17.83 1.16
CA GLU A 123 -15.92 19.08 1.52
C GLU A 123 -14.91 19.52 0.45
N GLU A 124 -15.03 20.73 -0.06
CA GLU A 124 -14.02 21.35 -0.90
C GLU A 124 -12.90 21.91 0.00
N ILE A 125 -11.72 21.31 -0.06
CA ILE A 125 -10.58 21.59 0.84
C ILE A 125 -9.56 22.54 0.24
N ALA A 126 -9.59 22.73 -1.06
CA ALA A 126 -8.83 23.70 -1.85
C ALA A 126 -9.44 23.77 -3.26
N ARG A 127 -8.95 24.67 -4.09
CA ARG A 127 -9.39 24.78 -5.48
C ARG A 127 -9.26 23.45 -6.23
N ASP A 128 -10.35 22.96 -6.79
CA ASP A 128 -10.42 21.70 -7.54
C ASP A 128 -10.02 20.46 -6.71
N PHE A 129 -10.16 20.53 -5.40
CA PHE A 129 -9.76 19.45 -4.50
C PHE A 129 -10.85 19.18 -3.46
N THR A 130 -11.49 18.02 -3.55
CA THR A 130 -12.62 17.63 -2.70
C THR A 130 -12.29 16.41 -1.88
N THR A 131 -12.66 16.43 -0.60
CA THR A 131 -12.68 15.26 0.29
C THR A 131 -14.07 14.64 0.31
N PHE A 132 -14.10 13.32 0.18
CA PHE A 132 -15.29 12.50 0.33
C PHE A 132 -15.12 11.64 1.58
N TRP A 133 -16.01 11.84 2.55
CA TRP A 133 -16.08 11.00 3.74
C TRP A 133 -17.03 9.84 3.49
N LEU A 134 -16.55 8.64 3.78
CA LEU A 134 -17.20 7.40 3.42
C LEU A 134 -17.45 6.56 4.68
N GLU A 135 -18.67 6.03 4.80
CA GLU A 135 -19.06 5.09 5.83
C GLU A 135 -19.53 3.78 5.20
N PRO A 136 -19.49 2.66 5.95
CA PRO A 136 -20.07 1.41 5.46
C PRO A 136 -21.51 1.60 4.99
N ALA A 137 -21.86 1.08 3.82
CA ALA A 137 -23.22 1.08 3.36
C ALA A 137 -24.11 0.27 4.32
N LYS A 138 -25.40 0.57 4.31
CA LYS A 138 -26.36 -0.06 5.22
C LYS A 138 -26.38 -1.59 5.06
N GLY A 139 -25.86 -2.29 6.06
CA GLY A 139 -25.72 -3.76 6.08
C GLY A 139 -24.28 -4.25 6.12
N ASP A 140 -23.30 -3.45 5.75
CA ASP A 140 -21.88 -3.73 5.92
C ASP A 140 -21.46 -3.34 7.34
N LYS A 141 -20.64 -4.19 7.97
CA LYS A 141 -20.54 -4.14 9.44
C LYS A 141 -19.29 -3.43 9.98
N VAL A 142 -18.17 -3.47 9.29
CA VAL A 142 -16.90 -2.99 9.84
C VAL A 142 -16.02 -2.47 8.73
N LEU A 143 -15.39 -1.33 8.95
CA LEU A 143 -14.30 -0.85 8.10
C LEU A 143 -13.03 -1.64 8.38
N PRO A 144 -12.25 -2.01 7.37
CA PRO A 144 -10.97 -2.67 7.57
C PRO A 144 -9.99 -1.75 8.27
N SER A 145 -9.08 -2.34 9.05
CA SER A 145 -7.92 -1.63 9.56
C SER A 145 -6.97 -1.27 8.41
N TYR A 146 -6.25 -0.17 8.56
CA TYR A 146 -5.24 0.25 7.60
C TYR A 146 -4.11 1.02 8.32
N GLN A 147 -3.01 1.20 7.62
CA GLN A 147 -1.88 2.01 8.09
C GLN A 147 -1.93 3.42 7.51
N PRO A 148 -1.51 4.47 8.27
CA PRO A 148 -1.56 5.84 7.78
C PRO A 148 -0.65 6.04 6.56
N GLY A 149 -1.23 6.43 5.45
CA GLY A 149 -0.57 6.55 4.14
C GLY A 149 -1.04 5.54 3.10
N GLN A 150 -1.69 4.44 3.51
CA GLN A 150 -2.24 3.46 2.56
C GLN A 150 -3.38 4.04 1.72
N HIS A 151 -3.68 3.37 0.62
CA HIS A 151 -4.71 3.76 -0.32
C HIS A 151 -5.87 2.77 -0.36
N LEU A 152 -7.02 3.26 -0.79
CA LEU A 152 -8.25 2.52 -1.01
C LEU A 152 -8.41 2.30 -2.52
N PRO A 153 -8.35 1.04 -3.02
CA PRO A 153 -8.73 0.75 -4.39
C PRO A 153 -10.25 0.87 -4.54
N ILE A 154 -10.71 1.76 -5.39
CA ILE A 154 -12.14 1.93 -5.68
C ILE A 154 -12.48 1.47 -7.10
N GLU A 155 -13.67 0.94 -7.26
CA GLU A 155 -14.24 0.54 -8.53
C GLU A 155 -15.55 1.30 -8.78
N MET A 156 -15.75 1.74 -10.00
CA MET A 156 -16.97 2.42 -10.42
C MET A 156 -17.26 2.14 -11.88
N THR A 157 -18.50 2.40 -12.27
CA THR A 157 -18.91 2.30 -13.68
C THR A 157 -19.14 3.70 -14.22
N ILE A 158 -18.35 4.09 -15.21
CA ILE A 158 -18.48 5.39 -15.89
C ILE A 158 -18.79 5.09 -17.35
N ASP A 159 -19.91 5.61 -17.86
CA ASP A 159 -20.37 5.39 -19.24
C ASP A 159 -20.47 3.91 -19.65
N GLY A 160 -20.84 3.05 -18.69
CA GLY A 160 -20.98 1.61 -18.91
C GLY A 160 -19.67 0.81 -18.82
N GLU A 161 -18.55 1.47 -18.65
CA GLU A 161 -17.24 0.82 -18.45
C GLU A 161 -16.85 0.76 -16.97
N LYS A 162 -16.38 -0.41 -16.54
CA LYS A 162 -15.77 -0.55 -15.21
C LYS A 162 -14.39 0.08 -15.21
N VAL A 163 -14.18 0.99 -14.28
CA VAL A 163 -12.91 1.69 -14.07
C VAL A 163 -12.48 1.55 -12.63
N SER A 164 -11.19 1.47 -12.40
CA SER A 164 -10.63 1.36 -11.04
C SER A 164 -9.53 2.41 -10.85
N ARG A 165 -9.45 2.94 -9.62
CA ARG A 165 -8.37 3.83 -9.19
C ARG A 165 -8.09 3.63 -7.71
N ARG A 166 -6.86 3.92 -7.35
CA ARG A 166 -6.41 3.96 -5.95
C ARG A 166 -6.35 5.39 -5.49
N TYR A 167 -7.00 5.66 -4.36
CA TYR A 167 -6.93 6.95 -3.68
C TYR A 167 -6.41 6.76 -2.28
N THR A 168 -5.39 7.51 -1.90
CA THR A 168 -4.87 7.47 -0.54
C THR A 168 -5.96 7.82 0.46
N LEU A 169 -6.02 7.05 1.53
CA LEU A 169 -6.87 7.37 2.67
C LEU A 169 -6.28 8.57 3.40
N SER A 170 -6.93 9.73 3.22
CA SER A 170 -6.53 10.97 3.89
C SER A 170 -6.99 11.02 5.35
N SER A 171 -7.94 10.16 5.76
CA SER A 171 -8.32 9.94 7.16
C SER A 171 -7.18 9.30 7.96
N SER A 172 -7.29 9.39 9.29
CA SER A 172 -6.41 8.65 10.20
C SER A 172 -7.02 7.30 10.57
N PRO A 173 -6.25 6.20 10.59
CA PRO A 173 -6.75 4.90 11.06
C PRO A 173 -7.13 4.90 12.55
N SER A 174 -6.65 5.86 13.33
CA SER A 174 -7.03 6.05 14.74
C SER A 174 -8.47 6.54 14.94
N ARG A 175 -9.10 7.08 13.87
CA ARG A 175 -10.46 7.64 13.92
C ARG A 175 -11.45 6.66 13.31
N ALA A 176 -11.99 5.77 14.15
CA ALA A 176 -12.92 4.73 13.71
C ALA A 176 -14.23 5.29 13.11
N GLY A 177 -14.88 4.50 12.26
CA GLY A 177 -16.24 4.71 11.78
C GLY A 177 -16.36 5.30 10.39
N ARG A 178 -15.37 6.03 9.88
CA ARG A 178 -15.39 6.56 8.51
C ARG A 178 -13.99 6.67 7.88
N LEU A 179 -13.95 6.50 6.58
CA LEU A 179 -12.77 6.70 5.74
C LEU A 179 -12.89 8.02 4.99
N ALA A 180 -11.77 8.60 4.59
CA ALA A 180 -11.79 9.74 3.68
C ALA A 180 -10.82 9.53 2.53
N ILE A 181 -11.29 9.83 1.33
CA ILE A 181 -10.43 10.01 0.15
C ILE A 181 -10.52 11.47 -0.29
N SER A 182 -9.37 12.05 -0.65
CA SER A 182 -9.32 13.42 -1.14
C SER A 182 -8.85 13.41 -2.58
N VAL A 183 -9.68 13.94 -3.46
CA VAL A 183 -9.54 13.81 -4.91
C VAL A 183 -9.37 15.18 -5.55
N LYS A 184 -8.19 15.44 -6.08
CA LYS A 184 -7.92 16.62 -6.89
C LYS A 184 -8.32 16.36 -8.33
N ARG A 185 -8.97 17.35 -8.98
CA ARG A 185 -9.20 17.33 -10.42
C ARG A 185 -7.87 17.30 -11.15
N VAL A 186 -7.82 16.52 -12.20
CA VAL A 186 -6.65 16.42 -13.09
C VAL A 186 -7.13 16.69 -14.51
N ASP A 187 -6.37 17.44 -15.28
CA ASP A 187 -6.65 17.65 -16.70
C ASP A 187 -6.82 16.29 -17.38
N ASP A 188 -7.91 16.12 -18.12
CA ASP A 188 -8.30 14.86 -18.76
C ASP A 188 -8.49 13.63 -17.82
N GLY A 189 -8.54 13.86 -16.53
CA GLY A 189 -8.72 12.82 -15.52
C GLY A 189 -10.15 12.29 -15.45
N ARG A 190 -10.45 11.18 -16.13
CA ARG A 190 -11.80 10.62 -16.24
C ARG A 190 -12.46 10.37 -14.86
N ILE A 191 -11.75 9.69 -13.95
CA ILE A 191 -12.33 9.30 -12.65
C ILE A 191 -12.31 10.48 -11.66
N SER A 192 -11.21 11.22 -11.56
CA SER A 192 -11.11 12.36 -10.65
C SER A 192 -12.16 13.44 -10.97
N ASN A 193 -12.38 13.72 -12.26
CA ASN A 193 -13.39 14.68 -12.68
C ASN A 193 -14.80 14.15 -12.44
N TRP A 194 -15.07 12.88 -12.76
CA TRP A 194 -16.36 12.26 -12.50
C TRP A 194 -16.73 12.29 -11.00
N LEU A 195 -15.80 11.96 -10.11
CA LEU A 195 -16.02 12.03 -8.66
C LEU A 195 -16.36 13.45 -8.23
N ASN A 196 -15.62 14.44 -8.70
CA ASN A 196 -15.87 15.84 -8.35
C ASN A 196 -17.18 16.38 -8.93
N ASP A 197 -17.62 15.90 -10.11
CA ASP A 197 -18.83 16.39 -10.78
C ASP A 197 -20.11 15.68 -10.33
N HIS A 198 -20.03 14.37 -10.11
CA HIS A 198 -21.21 13.52 -10.01
C HIS A 198 -21.38 12.81 -8.66
N PHE A 199 -20.29 12.52 -7.93
CA PHE A 199 -20.37 11.77 -6.69
C PHE A 199 -20.83 12.67 -5.53
N GLN A 200 -22.02 12.42 -5.01
CA GLN A 200 -22.69 13.26 -4.03
C GLN A 200 -22.91 12.52 -2.71
N VAL A 201 -23.27 13.28 -1.67
CA VAL A 201 -23.71 12.70 -0.38
C VAL A 201 -24.92 11.79 -0.61
N GLY A 202 -24.84 10.57 -0.12
CA GLY A 202 -25.82 9.49 -0.32
C GLY A 202 -25.47 8.51 -1.41
N ASP A 203 -24.53 8.83 -2.31
CA ASP A 203 -24.07 7.91 -3.34
C ASP A 203 -23.15 6.82 -2.74
N THR A 204 -23.12 5.69 -3.40
CA THR A 204 -22.33 4.52 -2.99
C THR A 204 -21.24 4.21 -3.99
N LEU A 205 -20.09 3.79 -3.51
CA LEU A 205 -19.02 3.21 -4.34
C LEU A 205 -18.61 1.83 -3.80
N VAL A 206 -17.99 1.05 -4.66
CA VAL A 206 -17.38 -0.24 -4.32
C VAL A 206 -15.89 -0.03 -4.14
N ALA A 207 -15.33 -0.58 -3.07
CA ALA A 207 -13.93 -0.54 -2.81
C ALA A 207 -13.40 -1.93 -2.42
N GLN A 208 -12.10 -2.11 -2.54
CA GLN A 208 -11.38 -3.25 -1.98
C GLN A 208 -10.78 -2.87 -0.62
N ASN A 209 -10.20 -3.82 0.08
CA ASN A 209 -9.47 -3.52 1.30
C ASN A 209 -8.34 -2.51 1.03
N PRO A 210 -8.05 -1.61 1.99
CA PRO A 210 -6.89 -0.74 1.90
C PRO A 210 -5.60 -1.53 1.67
N ASP A 211 -4.71 -0.98 0.84
CA ASP A 211 -3.45 -1.61 0.44
C ASP A 211 -2.36 -0.55 0.24
N GLY A 212 -1.13 -0.97 0.07
CA GLY A 212 0.01 -0.12 -0.23
C GLY A 212 1.14 -0.26 0.77
N ALA A 213 2.37 -0.19 0.25
CA ALA A 213 3.60 -0.27 1.04
C ALA A 213 4.12 1.10 1.50
N PHE A 214 3.43 2.18 1.13
CA PHE A 214 3.77 3.54 1.54
C PHE A 214 2.94 3.95 2.75
N TYR A 215 3.43 3.63 3.93
CA TYR A 215 2.76 3.94 5.19
C TYR A 215 3.77 4.26 6.29
N LEU A 216 3.29 4.94 7.33
CA LEU A 216 4.03 5.21 8.53
C LEU A 216 3.85 4.07 9.53
N GLU A 217 4.95 3.59 10.10
CA GLU A 217 4.92 2.61 11.19
C GLU A 217 4.34 3.22 12.47
N GLU A 218 3.77 2.40 13.35
CA GLU A 218 3.12 2.85 14.59
C GLU A 218 4.04 3.67 15.51
N ASN A 219 5.32 3.32 15.55
CA ASN A 219 6.31 4.00 16.39
C ASN A 219 7.54 4.37 15.54
N PRO A 220 7.50 5.51 14.84
CA PRO A 220 8.63 5.94 14.03
C PRO A 220 9.86 6.19 14.90
N SER A 221 10.98 5.59 14.51
CA SER A 221 12.25 5.65 15.27
C SER A 221 13.11 6.87 14.94
N HIS A 222 12.70 7.66 13.94
CA HIS A 222 13.44 8.80 13.42
C HIS A 222 12.58 10.05 13.38
N PRO A 223 13.17 11.25 13.47
CA PRO A 223 12.49 12.49 13.10
C PRO A 223 11.94 12.40 11.67
N LEU A 224 10.78 12.99 11.43
CA LEU A 224 10.07 12.81 10.16
C LEU A 224 10.19 14.03 9.23
N LEU A 225 10.23 13.75 7.94
CA LEU A 225 10.02 14.73 6.88
C LEU A 225 8.85 14.25 6.00
N LEU A 226 7.71 14.91 6.10
CA LEU A 226 6.53 14.70 5.26
C LEU A 226 6.57 15.73 4.13
N LEU A 227 7.05 15.31 2.95
CA LEU A 227 7.32 16.20 1.82
C LEU A 227 6.36 15.92 0.68
N SER A 228 5.57 16.92 0.27
CA SER A 228 4.52 16.71 -0.73
C SER A 228 4.36 17.84 -1.72
N ALA A 229 3.75 17.51 -2.88
CA ALA A 229 3.27 18.49 -3.85
C ALA A 229 1.90 18.09 -4.41
N GLY A 230 1.00 19.06 -4.54
CA GLY A 230 -0.33 18.87 -5.09
C GLY A 230 -1.13 17.80 -4.33
N SER A 231 -1.70 16.81 -5.02
CA SER A 231 -2.48 15.73 -4.40
C SER A 231 -1.65 14.79 -3.52
N GLY A 232 -0.31 14.82 -3.63
CA GLY A 232 0.58 14.06 -2.74
C GLY A 232 0.52 14.47 -1.27
N VAL A 233 -0.25 15.48 -0.91
CA VAL A 233 -0.55 15.83 0.48
C VAL A 233 -1.32 14.76 1.22
N THR A 234 -2.12 13.94 0.52
CA THR A 234 -3.07 13.01 1.13
C THR A 234 -2.44 11.97 2.05
N PRO A 235 -1.34 11.26 1.69
CA PRO A 235 -0.66 10.38 2.63
C PRO A 235 0.00 11.13 3.78
N MET A 236 0.56 12.32 3.52
CA MET A 236 1.19 13.13 4.55
C MET A 236 0.19 13.58 5.61
N LEU A 237 -1.03 13.92 5.19
CA LEU A 237 -2.10 14.29 6.10
C LEU A 237 -2.56 13.10 6.94
N SER A 238 -2.73 11.92 6.32
CA SER A 238 -3.07 10.69 7.06
C SER A 238 -2.05 10.40 8.15
N MET A 239 -0.76 10.47 7.81
CA MET A 239 0.34 10.29 8.75
C MET A 239 0.35 11.37 9.85
N LEU A 240 0.16 12.63 9.49
CA LEU A 240 0.15 13.75 10.45
C LEU A 240 -1.04 13.64 11.42
N ARG A 241 -2.23 13.30 10.93
CA ARG A 241 -3.42 13.06 11.76
C ARG A 241 -3.17 11.93 12.75
N TYR A 242 -2.60 10.81 12.28
CA TYR A 242 -2.26 9.67 13.11
C TYR A 242 -1.28 10.04 14.22
N LEU A 243 -0.19 10.71 13.88
CA LEU A 243 0.80 11.19 14.85
C LEU A 243 0.18 12.15 15.89
N SER A 244 -0.67 13.07 15.45
CA SER A 244 -1.34 14.02 16.33
C SER A 244 -2.30 13.31 17.28
N ASP A 245 -3.08 12.34 16.80
CA ASP A 245 -4.02 11.57 17.61
C ASP A 245 -3.31 10.77 18.72
N HIS A 246 -2.06 10.33 18.47
CA HIS A 246 -1.23 9.58 19.42
C HIS A 246 -0.24 10.44 20.21
N ASN A 247 -0.27 11.77 20.05
CA ASN A 247 0.71 12.71 20.64
C ASN A 247 2.18 12.37 20.30
N GLN A 248 2.42 11.88 19.08
CA GLN A 248 3.75 11.50 18.57
C GLN A 248 4.37 12.55 17.64
N VAL A 249 3.90 13.80 17.69
CA VAL A 249 4.44 14.91 16.88
C VAL A 249 5.54 15.60 17.67
N GLU A 250 6.72 14.97 17.78
CA GLU A 250 7.84 15.49 18.55
C GLU A 250 8.86 16.27 17.70
N ASP A 251 9.21 15.77 16.53
CA ASP A 251 10.13 16.38 15.55
C ASP A 251 9.68 16.00 14.12
N VAL A 252 8.71 16.73 13.61
CA VAL A 252 8.11 16.53 12.30
C VAL A 252 8.22 17.79 11.47
N VAL A 253 8.76 17.69 10.26
CA VAL A 253 8.69 18.74 9.25
C VAL A 253 7.65 18.36 8.22
N PHE A 254 6.63 19.18 8.10
CA PHE A 254 5.60 19.06 7.06
C PHE A 254 5.86 20.11 5.99
N TYR A 255 6.30 19.66 4.81
CA TYR A 255 6.54 20.52 3.66
C TYR A 255 5.51 20.24 2.58
N HIS A 256 4.78 21.26 2.14
CA HIS A 256 3.85 21.14 1.03
C HIS A 256 4.06 22.22 -0.03
N GLN A 257 4.12 21.78 -1.30
CA GLN A 257 4.23 22.65 -2.48
C GLN A 257 2.95 22.62 -3.29
N CYS A 258 2.43 23.82 -3.62
CA CYS A 258 1.31 23.98 -4.54
C CYS A 258 1.49 25.22 -5.43
N SER A 259 0.47 25.59 -6.21
CA SER A 259 0.58 26.71 -7.15
C SER A 259 0.39 28.06 -6.46
N SER A 260 -0.69 28.24 -5.73
CA SER A 260 -1.06 29.49 -5.07
C SER A 260 -1.69 29.22 -3.69
N GLU A 261 -2.05 30.27 -2.98
CA GLU A 261 -2.72 30.21 -1.68
C GLU A 261 -4.04 29.45 -1.74
N LEU A 262 -4.78 29.58 -2.83
CA LEU A 262 -6.07 28.88 -3.04
C LEU A 262 -5.90 27.36 -3.24
N ASP A 263 -4.68 26.92 -3.46
CA ASP A 263 -4.36 25.51 -3.70
C ASP A 263 -3.80 24.81 -2.45
N ILE A 264 -3.72 25.49 -1.30
CA ILE A 264 -3.24 24.90 -0.03
C ILE A 264 -4.39 24.09 0.60
N PRO A 265 -4.34 22.76 0.59
CA PRO A 265 -5.39 21.96 1.18
C PRO A 265 -5.22 21.86 2.70
N TYR A 266 -6.32 21.77 3.42
CA TYR A 266 -6.35 21.56 4.88
C TYR A 266 -5.52 22.56 5.71
N GLN A 267 -5.33 23.78 5.19
CA GLN A 267 -4.45 24.78 5.81
C GLN A 267 -4.82 25.04 7.27
N GLN A 268 -6.11 25.18 7.56
CA GLN A 268 -6.60 25.44 8.92
C GLN A 268 -6.32 24.25 9.84
N GLU A 269 -6.64 23.02 9.43
CA GLU A 269 -6.43 21.82 10.24
C GLU A 269 -4.92 21.60 10.53
N ILE A 270 -4.07 21.76 9.51
CA ILE A 270 -2.62 21.62 9.69
C ILE A 270 -2.09 22.68 10.67
N GLN A 271 -2.62 23.92 10.63
CA GLN A 271 -2.26 24.97 11.58
C GLN A 271 -2.73 24.63 13.00
N GLU A 272 -3.97 24.12 13.17
CA GLU A 272 -4.47 23.68 14.47
C GLU A 272 -3.62 22.56 15.08
N ILE A 273 -3.15 21.63 14.24
CA ILE A 273 -2.20 20.59 14.69
C ILE A 273 -0.86 21.21 15.09
N ALA A 274 -0.35 22.18 14.34
CA ALA A 274 0.90 22.86 14.66
C ALA A 274 0.82 23.67 15.96
N ASP A 275 -0.31 24.33 16.19
CA ASP A 275 -0.56 25.08 17.43
C ASP A 275 -0.62 24.16 18.66
N LYS A 276 -1.13 22.95 18.49
CA LYS A 276 -1.20 21.91 19.53
C LYS A 276 0.15 21.23 19.78
N HIS A 277 0.97 21.10 18.76
CA HIS A 277 2.21 20.31 18.78
C HIS A 277 3.43 21.17 18.40
N PRO A 278 4.17 21.74 19.37
CA PRO A 278 5.34 22.58 19.08
C PRO A 278 6.47 21.89 18.30
N GLY A 279 6.48 20.54 18.26
CA GLY A 279 7.41 19.74 17.47
C GLY A 279 7.09 19.67 15.98
N LEU A 280 5.97 20.26 15.52
CA LEU A 280 5.60 20.33 14.11
C LEU A 280 6.10 21.64 13.48
N LYS A 281 6.95 21.53 12.48
CA LYS A 281 7.36 22.64 11.62
C LYS A 281 6.64 22.55 10.28
N VAL A 282 5.75 23.50 9.99
CA VAL A 282 5.02 23.57 8.73
C VAL A 282 5.72 24.52 7.76
N ILE A 283 5.93 24.08 6.54
CA ILE A 283 6.56 24.85 5.46
C ILE A 283 5.69 24.75 4.20
N TYR A 284 5.16 25.87 3.74
CA TYR A 284 4.50 25.95 2.44
C TYR A 284 5.41 26.65 1.43
N SER A 285 5.40 26.12 0.19
CA SER A 285 6.06 26.75 -0.96
C SER A 285 5.09 26.90 -2.12
N LEU A 286 4.95 28.11 -2.62
CA LEU A 286 4.04 28.45 -3.72
C LEU A 286 4.83 28.77 -4.98
N SER A 287 4.46 28.12 -6.11
CA SER A 287 5.13 28.41 -7.38
C SER A 287 4.66 29.72 -8.03
N GLN A 288 3.45 30.18 -7.68
CA GLN A 288 2.82 31.41 -8.16
C GLN A 288 2.15 32.16 -6.99
N PRO A 289 2.92 32.62 -5.98
CA PRO A 289 2.34 33.27 -4.82
C PRO A 289 1.82 34.67 -5.14
N ALA A 290 0.89 35.16 -4.33
CA ALA A 290 0.52 36.57 -4.29
C ALA A 290 1.71 37.44 -3.80
N LYS A 291 1.63 38.75 -4.05
CA LYS A 291 2.74 39.68 -3.73
C LYS A 291 3.02 39.79 -2.22
N ASP A 292 2.04 39.54 -1.39
CA ASP A 292 2.07 39.60 0.07
C ASP A 292 2.38 38.27 0.74
N TRP A 293 2.65 37.20 -0.03
CA TRP A 293 3.02 35.90 0.49
C TRP A 293 4.31 35.93 1.30
N GLN A 294 4.28 35.41 2.54
CA GLN A 294 5.42 35.41 3.46
C GLN A 294 6.16 34.06 3.53
N GLY A 295 5.61 33.00 2.92
CA GLY A 295 6.23 31.67 2.88
C GLY A 295 7.27 31.52 1.78
N LEU A 296 7.69 30.29 1.52
CA LEU A 296 8.64 30.00 0.45
C LEU A 296 8.00 30.19 -0.92
N SER A 297 8.80 30.62 -1.88
CA SER A 297 8.35 30.84 -3.26
C SER A 297 9.16 30.00 -4.24
N GLY A 298 8.47 29.51 -5.30
CA GLY A 298 9.08 28.70 -6.34
C GLY A 298 8.90 27.20 -6.11
N ARG A 299 9.53 26.43 -7.00
CA ARG A 299 9.56 24.97 -6.87
C ARG A 299 10.61 24.55 -5.87
N LEU A 300 10.47 23.32 -5.33
CA LEU A 300 11.42 22.72 -4.40
C LEU A 300 12.85 22.91 -4.91
N SER A 301 13.72 23.42 -4.04
CA SER A 301 15.11 23.77 -4.33
C SER A 301 16.01 23.45 -3.14
N VAL A 302 17.31 23.50 -3.35
CA VAL A 302 18.32 23.34 -2.28
C VAL A 302 18.11 24.37 -1.16
N SER A 303 17.74 25.61 -1.49
CA SER A 303 17.45 26.64 -0.47
C SER A 303 16.22 26.34 0.37
N HIS A 304 15.23 25.62 -0.16
CA HIS A 304 14.06 25.15 0.59
C HIS A 304 14.46 24.01 1.54
N ILE A 305 15.23 23.03 1.04
CA ILE A 305 15.69 21.90 1.84
C ILE A 305 16.63 22.36 2.95
N ALA A 306 17.43 23.39 2.72
CA ALA A 306 18.29 24.02 3.76
C ALA A 306 17.50 24.60 4.95
N LYS A 307 16.18 24.74 4.86
CA LYS A 307 15.30 25.11 5.98
C LYS A 307 14.88 23.92 6.84
N ILE A 308 15.25 22.71 6.44
CA ILE A 308 14.93 21.46 7.15
C ILE A 308 16.15 21.12 8.02
N ASP A 309 15.96 21.23 9.32
CA ASP A 309 17.03 20.96 10.28
C ASP A 309 17.28 19.44 10.37
N ASP A 310 18.52 19.04 10.65
CA ASP A 310 18.93 17.65 10.90
C ASP A 310 18.51 16.65 9.83
N LEU A 311 18.53 17.02 8.57
CA LEU A 311 18.07 16.21 7.45
C LEU A 311 18.64 14.78 7.45
N HIS A 312 19.90 14.62 7.84
CA HIS A 312 20.62 13.33 7.86
C HIS A 312 20.04 12.31 8.86
N ARG A 313 19.25 12.77 9.85
CA ARG A 313 18.61 11.94 10.86
C ARG A 313 17.16 11.56 10.50
N ARG A 314 16.58 12.24 9.50
CA ARG A 314 15.14 12.12 9.20
C ARG A 314 14.84 10.89 8.37
N GLN A 315 13.64 10.38 8.57
CA GLN A 315 12.95 9.50 7.64
C GLN A 315 12.02 10.37 6.78
N ALA A 316 12.21 10.32 5.47
CA ALA A 316 11.48 11.16 4.53
C ALA A 316 10.40 10.36 3.77
N PHE A 317 9.18 10.83 3.85
CA PHE A 317 8.05 10.38 3.04
C PHE A 317 7.77 11.43 1.98
N VAL A 318 7.81 11.03 0.70
CA VAL A 318 7.74 11.95 -0.43
C VAL A 318 6.63 11.52 -1.39
N CYS A 319 5.70 12.43 -1.70
CA CYS A 319 4.63 12.15 -2.65
C CYS A 319 4.27 13.41 -3.45
N GLY A 320 4.06 13.24 -4.74
CA GLY A 320 3.73 14.32 -5.67
C GLY A 320 3.97 13.92 -7.13
N PRO A 321 3.95 14.87 -8.08
CA PRO A 321 4.28 14.61 -9.47
C PRO A 321 5.68 14.02 -9.65
N ASP A 322 5.89 13.19 -10.67
CA ASP A 322 7.14 12.47 -10.90
C ASP A 322 8.37 13.41 -10.90
N GLY A 323 8.30 14.51 -11.64
CA GLY A 323 9.39 15.48 -11.67
C GLY A 323 9.70 16.16 -10.31
N PHE A 324 8.69 16.27 -9.42
CA PHE A 324 8.91 16.73 -8.05
C PHE A 324 9.63 15.66 -7.23
N MET A 325 9.19 14.41 -7.30
CA MET A 325 9.77 13.30 -6.54
C MET A 325 11.21 13.02 -6.97
N ASP A 326 11.50 13.00 -8.28
CA ASP A 326 12.85 12.81 -8.82
C ASP A 326 13.82 13.90 -8.35
N ASN A 327 13.37 15.15 -8.39
CA ASN A 327 14.17 16.27 -7.90
C ASN A 327 14.35 16.22 -6.38
N ALA A 328 13.29 15.91 -5.64
CA ALA A 328 13.35 15.77 -4.19
C ALA A 328 14.36 14.69 -3.79
N LYS A 329 14.27 13.49 -4.41
CA LYS A 329 15.19 12.38 -4.13
C LYS A 329 16.65 12.78 -4.34
N LYS A 330 16.96 13.36 -5.51
CA LYS A 330 18.32 13.80 -5.85
C LYS A 330 18.84 14.81 -4.83
N MET A 331 18.06 15.86 -4.54
CA MET A 331 18.49 16.93 -3.64
C MET A 331 18.61 16.47 -2.19
N LEU A 332 17.63 15.71 -1.67
CA LEU A 332 17.64 15.21 -0.29
C LEU A 332 18.86 14.32 -0.04
N ILE A 333 19.15 13.38 -0.95
CA ILE A 333 20.32 12.48 -0.83
C ILE A 333 21.63 13.28 -0.93
N GLN A 334 21.72 14.21 -1.88
CA GLN A 334 22.91 15.07 -2.03
C GLN A 334 23.16 15.95 -0.79
N MET A 335 22.10 16.34 -0.08
CA MET A 335 22.19 17.13 1.15
C MET A 335 22.30 16.30 2.43
N GLY A 336 22.47 14.98 2.30
CA GLY A 336 22.86 14.10 3.41
C GLY A 336 21.75 13.20 3.98
N LEU A 337 20.57 13.15 3.38
CA LEU A 337 19.55 12.16 3.75
C LEU A 337 20.08 10.75 3.45
N ASN A 338 19.95 9.83 4.41
CA ASN A 338 20.26 8.42 4.17
C ASN A 338 19.30 7.85 3.12
N PRO A 339 19.81 7.28 2.01
CA PRO A 339 18.95 6.69 0.97
C PRO A 339 17.98 5.61 1.47
N GLN A 340 18.33 4.89 2.55
CA GLN A 340 17.47 3.87 3.16
C GLN A 340 16.28 4.48 3.92
N HIS A 341 16.35 5.76 4.28
CA HIS A 341 15.28 6.49 4.94
C HIS A 341 14.41 7.30 3.98
N TYR A 342 14.57 7.09 2.67
CA TYR A 342 13.78 7.75 1.65
C TYR A 342 12.67 6.83 1.15
N HIS A 343 11.42 7.24 1.36
CA HIS A 343 10.22 6.54 0.91
C HIS A 343 9.44 7.45 -0.05
N GLN A 344 8.91 6.88 -1.13
CA GLN A 344 8.09 7.63 -2.07
C GLN A 344 6.91 6.82 -2.60
N GLU A 345 5.82 7.52 -2.91
CA GLU A 345 4.67 6.96 -3.62
C GLU A 345 4.31 7.85 -4.82
N ALA A 346 4.08 7.23 -5.99
CA ALA A 346 3.64 7.89 -7.21
C ALA A 346 2.16 7.62 -7.48
N PHE A 347 1.39 8.65 -7.85
CA PHE A 347 -0.06 8.53 -8.13
C PHE A 347 -0.40 8.33 -9.60
N GLY A 348 0.57 8.26 -10.49
CA GLY A 348 0.38 8.11 -11.92
C GLY A 348 0.95 6.80 -12.46
N VAL A 349 0.30 6.25 -13.45
CA VAL A 349 1.01 5.44 -14.46
C VAL A 349 1.79 6.48 -15.28
N ASN A 350 3.10 6.30 -15.44
CA ASN A 350 3.88 7.14 -16.35
C ASN A 350 3.11 7.25 -17.66
N GLN A 351 2.51 8.42 -17.93
CA GLN A 351 2.06 8.71 -19.28
C GLN A 351 3.32 8.76 -20.13
N ALA A 352 3.39 7.89 -21.09
CA ALA A 352 4.48 7.88 -22.04
C ALA A 352 4.69 9.31 -22.53
N THR A 353 5.91 9.81 -22.40
CA THR A 353 6.33 11.00 -23.13
C THR A 353 6.05 10.78 -24.61
N GLU A 354 5.71 11.83 -25.37
CA GLU A 354 5.46 11.79 -26.83
C GLU A 354 6.70 11.34 -27.62
N GLU A 355 7.27 10.21 -27.27
CA GLU A 355 8.28 9.55 -28.08
C GLU A 355 7.61 8.76 -29.20
N VAL A 356 8.23 8.73 -30.35
CA VAL A 356 7.80 7.91 -31.49
C VAL A 356 7.59 6.47 -31.01
N VAL A 357 6.39 5.95 -31.27
CA VAL A 357 6.06 4.56 -30.91
C VAL A 357 7.07 3.61 -31.58
N LYS A 358 7.81 2.89 -30.75
CA LYS A 358 8.77 1.87 -31.22
C LYS A 358 8.20 0.51 -30.91
N THR A 359 8.06 -0.33 -31.90
CA THR A 359 7.75 -1.75 -31.70
C THR A 359 8.96 -2.44 -31.07
N LEU A 360 8.72 -3.18 -30.01
CA LEU A 360 9.73 -3.89 -29.23
C LEU A 360 9.38 -5.38 -29.18
N GLN A 361 10.37 -6.24 -29.26
CA GLN A 361 10.23 -7.65 -28.92
C GLN A 361 10.50 -7.79 -27.41
N LEU A 362 9.48 -8.17 -26.68
CA LEU A 362 9.52 -8.32 -25.23
C LEU A 362 9.56 -9.81 -24.87
N SER A 363 10.30 -10.13 -23.81
CA SER A 363 10.34 -11.49 -23.28
C SER A 363 10.11 -11.47 -21.78
N VAL A 364 9.15 -12.25 -21.31
CA VAL A 364 8.90 -12.42 -19.87
C VAL A 364 8.84 -13.92 -19.58
N ASN A 365 9.71 -14.41 -18.72
CA ASN A 365 9.80 -15.84 -18.37
C ASN A 365 9.92 -16.77 -19.60
N GLY A 366 10.62 -16.33 -20.65
CA GLY A 366 10.80 -17.09 -21.89
C GLY A 366 9.63 -16.96 -22.89
N TYR A 367 8.54 -16.28 -22.55
CA TYR A 367 7.46 -15.96 -23.50
C TYR A 367 7.83 -14.71 -24.27
N LEU A 368 7.88 -14.83 -25.59
CA LEU A 368 8.15 -13.71 -26.52
C LEU A 368 6.83 -13.12 -26.99
N PHE A 369 6.71 -11.79 -26.95
CA PHE A 369 5.57 -11.06 -27.49
C PHE A 369 5.98 -9.69 -28.00
N GLU A 370 5.20 -9.15 -28.91
CA GLU A 370 5.39 -7.82 -29.47
C GLU A 370 4.75 -6.78 -28.53
N GLY A 371 5.50 -5.74 -28.23
CA GLY A 371 5.05 -4.60 -27.44
C GLY A 371 5.62 -3.29 -27.97
N ASN A 372 5.56 -2.25 -27.17
CA ASN A 372 6.05 -0.93 -27.54
C ASN A 372 6.62 -0.17 -26.31
N ASN A 373 7.17 1.03 -26.57
CA ASN A 373 7.71 1.91 -25.55
C ASN A 373 6.66 2.83 -24.88
N GLN A 374 5.36 2.62 -25.13
CA GLN A 374 4.30 3.52 -24.66
C GLN A 374 3.55 2.97 -23.44
N GLY A 375 3.40 1.65 -23.36
CA GLY A 375 2.70 0.99 -22.25
C GLY A 375 3.65 0.43 -21.21
N THR A 376 3.14 0.12 -20.00
CA THR A 376 3.94 -0.59 -19.01
C THR A 376 4.21 -2.02 -19.46
N LEU A 377 5.36 -2.58 -19.08
CA LEU A 377 5.68 -3.98 -19.39
C LEU A 377 4.59 -4.94 -18.86
N LEU A 378 4.04 -4.63 -17.69
CA LEU A 378 2.98 -5.41 -17.06
C LEU A 378 1.71 -5.46 -17.91
N ASP A 379 1.20 -4.28 -18.33
CA ASP A 379 -0.03 -4.21 -19.13
C ASP A 379 0.14 -4.88 -20.48
N GLN A 380 1.31 -4.71 -21.11
CA GLN A 380 1.61 -5.33 -22.40
C GLN A 380 1.77 -6.84 -22.29
N ALA A 381 2.39 -7.34 -21.22
CA ALA A 381 2.51 -8.77 -20.97
C ALA A 381 1.14 -9.40 -20.71
N GLU A 382 0.29 -8.76 -19.92
CA GLU A 382 -1.09 -9.24 -19.66
C GLU A 382 -1.93 -9.24 -20.96
N ALA A 383 -1.83 -8.19 -21.77
CA ALA A 383 -2.49 -8.13 -23.09
C ALA A 383 -2.03 -9.25 -24.02
N ALA A 384 -0.78 -9.67 -23.90
CA ALA A 384 -0.22 -10.81 -24.64
C ALA A 384 -0.54 -12.19 -23.98
N GLY A 385 -1.34 -12.21 -22.91
CA GLY A 385 -1.70 -13.43 -22.18
C GLY A 385 -0.62 -13.94 -21.23
N VAL A 386 0.42 -13.15 -20.95
CA VAL A 386 1.50 -13.50 -20.02
C VAL A 386 1.16 -12.96 -18.64
N SER A 387 0.89 -13.84 -17.70
CA SER A 387 0.57 -13.47 -16.32
C SER A 387 1.85 -13.12 -15.54
N ILE A 388 1.90 -11.90 -15.02
CA ILE A 388 2.93 -11.44 -14.10
C ILE A 388 2.27 -11.18 -12.75
N ALA A 389 2.87 -11.67 -11.67
CA ALA A 389 2.40 -11.33 -10.33
C ALA A 389 2.47 -9.81 -10.15
N SER A 390 1.34 -9.19 -9.84
CA SER A 390 1.25 -7.74 -9.71
C SER A 390 0.33 -7.37 -8.53
N SER A 391 0.59 -6.23 -7.91
CA SER A 391 -0.25 -5.68 -6.84
C SER A 391 -0.54 -4.20 -7.13
N CYS A 392 0.38 -3.30 -6.84
CA CYS A 392 0.16 -1.85 -6.97
C CYS A 392 0.02 -1.34 -8.40
N ARG A 393 0.48 -2.08 -9.42
CA ARG A 393 0.54 -1.70 -10.85
C ARG A 393 1.24 -0.35 -11.15
N ALA A 394 1.92 0.21 -10.17
CA ALA A 394 2.54 1.54 -10.23
C ALA A 394 4.06 1.48 -9.94
N GLY A 395 4.65 0.30 -9.96
CA GLY A 395 6.11 0.09 -9.98
C GLY A 395 6.83 0.15 -8.62
N PHE A 396 6.13 0.31 -7.49
CA PHE A 396 6.81 0.52 -6.20
C PHE A 396 6.65 -0.63 -5.18
N CYS A 397 5.61 -1.46 -5.23
CA CYS A 397 5.47 -2.58 -4.29
C CYS A 397 6.45 -3.73 -4.56
N GLY A 398 7.09 -3.76 -5.72
CA GLY A 398 8.04 -4.80 -6.11
C GLY A 398 7.42 -6.15 -6.50
N ALA A 399 6.10 -6.31 -6.44
CA ALA A 399 5.42 -7.57 -6.77
C ALA A 399 5.64 -8.00 -8.23
N CYS A 400 5.72 -7.02 -9.15
CA CYS A 400 5.99 -7.24 -10.57
C CYS A 400 7.43 -6.92 -10.97
N LYS A 401 8.38 -6.93 -10.02
CA LYS A 401 9.80 -6.66 -10.30
C LYS A 401 10.35 -7.73 -11.23
N VAL A 402 10.92 -7.31 -12.35
CA VAL A 402 11.66 -8.14 -13.29
C VAL A 402 13.12 -7.70 -13.34
N THR A 403 14.02 -8.62 -13.67
CA THR A 403 15.42 -8.30 -13.95
C THR A 403 15.57 -8.22 -15.47
N LEU A 404 16.11 -7.10 -15.96
CA LEU A 404 16.41 -6.89 -17.38
C LEU A 404 17.77 -7.48 -17.73
#